data_e170ce66cb888aa4f00f83f3e8872728
#
_entry.id   e170ce66cb888aa4f00f83f3e8872728
#
_cell.length_a   1.000
_cell.length_b   1.000
_cell.length_c   1.000
_cell.angle_alpha   90.00
_cell.angle_beta   90.00
_cell.angle_gamma   90.00
#
_symmetry.space_group_name_H-M   'P 1'
#
loop_
_entity.id
_entity.type
_entity.pdbx_description
1 polymer ?
#
loop_
_entity_poly.entity_id
_entity_poly.type
_entity_poly.pdbx_seq_one_letter_code
_entity_poly.pdbx_strand_id
1 'polypeptide(L)' 'MKVMLRMNDAGNLVAYVAKKDLEEEVVKQTKGNDGIVLTLANGWELEFTELPDTNSLPLTVEARRLA' A
#
# COMPACT_ATOMS: atom_id res chain seq x y z
N MET A 1 -3.19 5.93 -8.89
CA MET A 1 -1.76 6.26 -8.68
C MET A 1 -0.93 4.98 -8.60
N LYS A 2 0.33 5.08 -8.91
CA LYS A 2 1.22 3.93 -8.81
C LYS A 2 1.89 3.91 -7.45
N VAL A 3 1.80 2.79 -6.77
CA VAL A 3 2.35 2.60 -5.44
C VAL A 3 3.24 1.37 -5.44
N MET A 4 4.47 1.52 -4.95
CA MET A 4 5.35 0.38 -4.79
C MET A 4 5.16 -0.19 -3.39
N LEU A 5 4.88 -1.49 -3.31
CA LEU A 5 4.74 -2.19 -2.04
C LEU A 5 5.99 -3.03 -1.79
N ARG A 6 6.49 -3.00 -0.57
CA ARG A 6 7.61 -3.83 -0.15
C ARG A 6 7.48 -4.18 1.33
N MET A 7 8.22 -5.18 1.76
CA MET A 7 8.30 -5.54 3.17
C MET A 7 9.54 -4.89 3.76
N ASN A 8 9.42 -4.35 4.97
CA ASN A 8 10.58 -3.82 5.68
C ASN A 8 11.24 -4.93 6.54
N ASP A 9 12.32 -4.59 7.22
CA ASP A 9 13.07 -5.54 8.02
C ASP A 9 12.28 -6.08 9.22
N ALA A 10 11.27 -5.33 9.65
CA ALA A 10 10.39 -5.75 10.74
C ALA A 10 9.26 -6.69 10.27
N GLY A 11 9.18 -6.94 8.96
CA GLY A 11 8.14 -7.79 8.40
C GLY A 11 6.83 -7.08 8.15
N ASN A 12 6.83 -5.74 8.15
CA ASN A 12 5.63 -4.95 7.89
C ASN A 12 5.62 -4.46 6.45
N LEU A 13 4.41 -4.30 5.91
CA LEU A 13 4.23 -3.81 4.55
C LEU A 13 4.45 -2.30 4.52
N VAL A 14 5.18 -1.83 3.53
CA VAL A 14 5.48 -0.41 3.32
C VAL A 14 4.99 0.00 1.95
N ALA A 15 4.32 1.15 1.87
CA ALA A 15 3.85 1.73 0.62
C ALA A 15 4.70 2.95 0.27
N TYR A 16 5.23 2.98 -0.95
CA TYR A 16 6.01 4.09 -1.46
C TYR A 16 5.30 4.70 -2.66
N VAL A 17 5.03 6.00 -2.58
CA VAL A 17 4.41 6.76 -3.66
C VAL A 17 5.48 7.70 -4.23
N ALA A 18 6.08 7.29 -5.33
CA ALA A 18 7.21 8.01 -5.93
C ALA A 18 6.86 9.45 -6.31
N LYS A 19 5.66 9.65 -6.81
CA LYS A 19 5.19 10.97 -7.27
C LYS A 19 5.15 11.99 -6.14
N LYS A 20 4.96 11.55 -4.92
CA LYS A 20 4.90 12.40 -3.72
C LYS A 20 6.14 12.25 -2.85
N ASP A 21 7.08 11.40 -3.28
CA ASP A 21 8.25 11.05 -2.47
C ASP A 21 7.83 10.66 -1.05
N LEU A 22 6.76 9.87 -0.96
CA LEU A 22 6.15 9.48 0.30
C LEU A 22 6.37 7.98 0.52
N GLU A 23 6.91 7.65 1.68
CA GLU A 23 7.09 6.25 2.09
C GLU A 23 6.54 6.11 3.50
N GLU A 24 5.53 5.25 3.65
CA GLU A 24 4.89 5.04 4.96
C GLU A 24 4.58 3.57 5.17
N GLU A 25 4.67 3.16 6.42
CA GLU A 25 4.31 1.80 6.80
C GLU A 25 2.80 1.64 6.82
N VAL A 26 2.31 0.48 6.38
CA VAL A 26 0.89 0.15 6.43
C VAL A 26 0.55 -0.29 7.85
N VAL A 27 -0.37 0.43 8.49
CA VAL A 27 -0.73 0.18 9.89
C VAL A 27 -2.07 -0.54 10.04
N LYS A 28 -2.87 -0.58 8.96
CA LYS A 28 -4.17 -1.24 9.00
C LYS A 28 -4.55 -1.73 7.61
N GLN A 29 -5.21 -2.87 7.55
CA GLN A 29 -5.73 -3.45 6.32
C GLN A 29 -7.20 -3.78 6.52
N THR A 30 -8.06 -3.25 5.64
CA THR A 30 -9.50 -3.49 5.69
C THR A 30 -10.01 -3.85 4.31
N LYS A 31 -11.19 -4.47 4.28
CA LYS A 31 -11.83 -4.82 3.02
C LYS A 31 -12.62 -3.61 2.51
N GLY A 32 -12.33 -3.20 1.27
CA GLY A 32 -13.05 -2.11 0.62
C GLY A 32 -14.14 -2.60 -0.32
N ASN A 33 -14.78 -1.68 -1.02
CA ASN A 33 -15.83 -2.02 -1.98
C ASN A 33 -15.29 -2.77 -3.19
N ASP A 34 -14.14 -2.35 -3.69
CA ASP A 34 -13.56 -2.90 -4.91
C ASP A 34 -12.28 -3.70 -4.66
N GLY A 35 -11.91 -3.88 -3.40
CA GLY A 35 -10.68 -4.57 -3.08
C GLY A 35 -10.27 -4.36 -1.64
N ILE A 36 -9.01 -4.08 -1.43
CA ILE A 36 -8.43 -3.97 -0.10
C ILE A 36 -7.97 -2.54 0.14
N VAL A 37 -8.28 -2.00 1.32
CA VAL A 37 -7.86 -0.67 1.72
C VAL A 37 -6.70 -0.80 2.71
N LEU A 38 -5.59 -0.16 2.37
CA LEU A 38 -4.44 -0.09 3.25
C LEU A 38 -4.37 1.30 3.87
N THR A 39 -4.34 1.37 5.19
CA THR A 39 -4.18 2.62 5.91
C THR A 39 -2.72 2.79 6.26
N LEU A 40 -2.15 3.93 5.87
CA LEU A 40 -0.74 4.24 6.09
C LEU A 40 -0.57 4.95 7.42
N ALA A 41 0.66 4.93 7.93
CA ALA A 41 0.97 5.55 9.23
C ALA A 41 0.66 7.04 9.26
N ASN A 42 0.70 7.71 8.10
CA ASN A 42 0.39 9.14 8.01
C ASN A 42 -1.11 9.44 7.87
N GLY A 43 -1.96 8.40 7.88
CA GLY A 43 -3.41 8.57 7.78
C GLY A 43 -3.99 8.41 6.38
N TRP A 44 -3.14 8.25 5.36
CA TRP A 44 -3.64 8.00 4.01
C TRP A 44 -4.31 6.64 3.93
N GLU A 45 -5.37 6.56 3.11
CA GLU A 45 -6.05 5.31 2.80
C GLU A 45 -5.96 5.06 1.31
N LEU A 46 -5.38 3.94 0.93
CA LEU A 46 -5.20 3.54 -0.46
C LEU A 46 -5.96 2.26 -0.72
N GLU A 47 -6.78 2.25 -1.76
CA GLU A 47 -7.54 1.07 -2.16
C GLU A 47 -6.86 0.38 -3.33
N PHE A 48 -6.66 -0.91 -3.21
CA PHE A 48 -6.06 -1.76 -4.24
C PHE A 48 -7.09 -2.81 -4.66
N THR A 49 -7.26 -2.99 -5.96
CA THR A 49 -8.17 -4.02 -6.46
C THR A 49 -7.66 -5.41 -6.11
N GLU A 50 -6.34 -5.55 -6.01
CA GLU A 50 -5.71 -6.83 -5.72
C GLU A 50 -4.36 -6.58 -5.08
N LEU A 51 -4.06 -7.28 -4.00
CA LEU A 51 -2.74 -7.20 -3.38
C LEU A 51 -1.84 -8.28 -3.96
N PRO A 52 -0.57 -7.95 -4.29
CA PRO A 52 0.38 -8.96 -4.73
C PRO A 52 0.72 -9.92 -3.60
N ASP A 53 1.11 -11.12 -3.96
CA ASP A 53 1.67 -12.08 -3.03
C ASP A 53 2.95 -11.51 -2.42
N THR A 54 3.18 -11.78 -1.14
CA THR A 54 4.41 -11.31 -0.46
C THR A 54 5.67 -11.82 -1.14
N ASN A 55 5.60 -12.96 -1.82
CA ASN A 55 6.72 -13.50 -2.59
C ASN A 55 7.04 -12.69 -3.84
N SER A 56 6.10 -11.84 -4.28
CA SER A 56 6.27 -11.00 -5.47
C SER A 56 6.81 -9.62 -5.16
N LEU A 57 6.98 -9.27 -3.89
CA LEU A 57 7.45 -7.96 -3.49
C LEU A 57 8.97 -7.84 -3.60
N PRO A 58 9.49 -6.66 -3.91
CA PRO A 58 8.76 -5.41 -4.15
C PRO A 58 8.08 -5.37 -5.52
N LEU A 59 6.93 -4.73 -5.57
CA LEU A 59 6.14 -4.65 -6.81
C LEU A 59 5.35 -3.33 -6.84
N THR A 60 5.28 -2.74 -8.04
CA THR A 60 4.47 -1.53 -8.23
C THR A 60 3.07 -1.94 -8.67
N VAL A 61 2.07 -1.42 -7.97
CA VAL A 61 0.66 -1.70 -8.29
C VAL A 61 -0.13 -0.39 -8.35
N GLU A 62 -1.24 -0.43 -9.09
CA GLU A 62 -2.15 0.71 -9.14
C GLU A 62 -3.02 0.74 -7.90
N ALA A 63 -3.22 1.95 -7.38
CA ALA A 63 -4.05 2.17 -6.22
C ALA A 63 -4.89 3.42 -6.41
N ARG A 64 -5.98 3.51 -5.66
CA ARG A 64 -6.83 4.70 -5.62
C ARG A 64 -6.79 5.26 -4.20
N ARG A 65 -6.53 6.56 -4.09
CA ARG A 65 -6.52 7.21 -2.78
C ARG A 65 -7.95 7.52 -2.33
N LEU A 66 -8.31 7.07 -1.13
CA LEU A 66 -9.64 7.32 -0.55
C LEU A 66 -9.59 8.48 0.44
N ALA A 67 -8.48 8.60 1.16
CA ALA A 67 -8.33 9.64 2.16
C ALA A 67 -6.87 9.99 2.38
#